data_9a6c2c7b6d7478b47a0cdffd4b21308e
#
_entry.id   9a6c2c7b6d7478b47a0cdffd4b21308e
#
_cell.length_a   1.000
_cell.length_b   1.000
_cell.length_c   1.000
_cell.angle_alpha   90.00
_cell.angle_beta   90.00
_cell.angle_gamma   90.00
#
_symmetry.space_group_name_H-M   'P 1'
#
loop_
_entity.id
_entity.type
_entity.pdbx_description
1 polymer ?
#
loop_
_entity_poly.entity_id
_entity_poly.type
_entity_poly.pdbx_seq_one_letter_code
_entity_poly.pdbx_strand_id
1 'polypeptide(L)'
;MGDLPTPTGRETDILKVLWAHGSSSVRDVHAAMQDDADEPIAFNTVQTLLRIMEGKQLVTHHVEGRTFIYSPRFSREESASRFLDRVFNGAASELMLSLIRAEKIPPLELDRMHSLIAEARTGRRGRGL
;
A
#
# COMPACT_ATOMS: atom_id res chain seq x y z
N MET A 1 -5.78 -5.36 21.42
CA MET A 1 -5.32 -5.75 20.09
C MET A 1 -4.20 -4.84 19.65
N GLY A 2 -3.03 -5.34 19.45
CA GLY A 2 -1.90 -4.54 19.01
C GLY A 2 -2.01 -4.14 17.55
N ASP A 3 -1.34 -3.04 17.21
CA ASP A 3 -1.21 -2.62 15.83
C ASP A 3 -0.35 -3.63 15.07
N LEU A 4 -0.65 -3.81 13.79
CA LEU A 4 0.22 -4.58 12.93
C LEU A 4 1.52 -3.83 12.70
N PRO A 5 2.65 -4.54 12.58
CA PRO A 5 3.92 -3.88 12.30
C PRO A 5 3.85 -3.04 11.04
N THR A 6 4.53 -1.90 11.06
CA THR A 6 4.68 -1.07 9.88
C THR A 6 5.62 -1.78 8.89
N PRO A 7 5.27 -1.89 7.61
CA PRO A 7 6.19 -2.48 6.66
C PRO A 7 7.43 -1.62 6.47
N THR A 8 8.57 -2.29 6.23
CA THR A 8 9.82 -1.63 5.86
C THR A 8 9.73 -1.10 4.43
N GLY A 9 10.73 -0.35 3.99
CA GLY A 9 10.76 0.14 2.60
C GLY A 9 10.68 -0.97 1.57
N ARG A 10 11.47 -2.03 1.75
CA ARG A 10 11.46 -3.18 0.84
C ARG A 10 10.14 -3.92 0.88
N GLU A 11 9.57 -4.07 2.06
CA GLU A 11 8.26 -4.71 2.21
C GLU A 11 7.16 -3.89 1.54
N THR A 12 7.24 -2.58 1.64
CA THR A 12 6.31 -1.69 0.95
C THR A 12 6.42 -1.85 -0.57
N ASP A 13 7.64 -1.98 -1.09
CA ASP A 13 7.84 -2.21 -2.52
C ASP A 13 7.16 -3.49 -2.97
N ILE A 14 7.25 -4.55 -2.18
CA ILE A 14 6.57 -5.82 -2.46
C ILE A 14 5.05 -5.63 -2.43
N LEU A 15 4.53 -4.93 -1.43
CA LEU A 15 3.10 -4.65 -1.36
C LEU A 15 2.60 -3.88 -2.58
N LYS A 16 3.38 -2.92 -3.07
CA LYS A 16 3.04 -2.18 -4.29
C LYS A 16 2.89 -3.11 -5.49
N VAL A 17 3.80 -4.09 -5.61
CA VAL A 17 3.70 -5.09 -6.67
C VAL A 17 2.42 -5.90 -6.54
N LEU A 18 2.12 -6.38 -5.34
CA LEU A 18 0.93 -7.19 -5.11
C LEU A 18 -0.35 -6.39 -5.34
N TRP A 19 -0.38 -5.12 -4.97
CA TRP A 19 -1.54 -4.25 -5.23
C TRP A 19 -1.72 -3.98 -6.73
N ALA A 20 -0.63 -3.85 -7.48
CA ALA A 20 -0.69 -3.56 -8.91
C ALA A 20 -1.01 -4.80 -9.75
N HIS A 21 -0.42 -5.93 -9.41
CA HIS A 21 -0.49 -7.16 -10.22
C HIS A 21 -1.45 -8.21 -9.67
N GLY A 22 -1.88 -8.07 -8.43
CA GLY A 22 -2.69 -9.09 -7.76
C GLY A 22 -1.83 -10.17 -7.16
N SER A 23 -2.47 -11.27 -6.76
CA SER A 23 -1.79 -12.40 -6.13
C SER A 23 -0.68 -12.93 -7.04
N SER A 24 0.49 -13.15 -6.49
CA SER A 24 1.70 -13.44 -7.28
C SER A 24 2.60 -14.45 -6.58
N SER A 25 3.31 -15.22 -7.38
CA SER A 25 4.37 -16.09 -6.87
C SER A 25 5.61 -15.27 -6.51
N VAL A 26 6.55 -15.88 -5.81
CA VAL A 26 7.86 -15.24 -5.53
C VAL A 26 8.55 -14.85 -6.83
N ARG A 27 8.49 -15.73 -7.84
CA ARG A 27 9.08 -15.46 -9.15
C ARG A 27 8.49 -14.20 -9.79
N ASP A 28 7.16 -14.08 -9.75
CA ASP A 28 6.46 -12.93 -10.33
C ASP A 28 6.81 -11.64 -9.62
N VAL A 29 6.84 -11.67 -8.29
CA VAL A 29 7.22 -10.50 -7.48
C VAL A 29 8.66 -10.10 -7.79
N HIS A 30 9.57 -11.08 -7.80
CA HIS A 30 10.98 -10.82 -8.10
C HIS A 30 11.15 -10.20 -9.48
N ALA A 31 10.47 -10.73 -10.49
CA ALA A 31 10.55 -10.20 -11.86
C ALA A 31 10.06 -8.75 -11.91
N ALA A 32 8.92 -8.46 -11.25
CA ALA A 32 8.37 -7.11 -11.24
C ALA A 32 9.30 -6.12 -10.54
N MET A 33 9.97 -6.55 -9.49
CA MET A 33 10.90 -5.68 -8.75
C MET A 33 12.19 -5.40 -9.51
N GLN A 34 12.61 -6.26 -10.44
CA GLN A 34 13.80 -6.02 -11.24
C GLN A 34 13.61 -4.86 -12.20
N ASP A 35 12.40 -4.69 -12.73
CA ASP A 35 12.12 -3.68 -13.75
C ASP A 35 12.22 -2.25 -13.20
N ASP A 36 11.93 -2.06 -11.92
CA ASP A 36 11.84 -0.73 -11.31
C ASP A 36 13.00 -0.39 -10.36
N ALA A 37 13.94 -1.29 -10.18
CA ALA A 37 14.96 -1.12 -9.16
C ALA A 37 16.26 -0.53 -9.69
N ASP A 38 16.75 0.53 -9.04
CA ASP A 38 18.10 1.03 -9.25
C ASP A 38 19.13 -0.05 -8.85
N GLU A 39 18.78 -0.87 -7.87
CA GLU A 39 19.61 -1.99 -7.43
C GLU A 39 18.83 -3.28 -7.55
N PRO A 40 19.38 -4.27 -8.28
CA PRO A 40 18.72 -5.59 -8.36
C PRO A 40 18.60 -6.23 -6.99
N ILE A 41 17.47 -6.88 -6.74
CA ILE A 41 17.23 -7.63 -5.52
C ILE A 41 17.30 -9.12 -5.83
N ALA A 42 17.96 -9.89 -4.99
CA ALA A 42 18.10 -11.32 -5.19
C ALA A 42 16.77 -12.05 -4.94
N PHE A 43 16.56 -13.12 -5.69
CA PHE A 43 15.36 -13.96 -5.54
C PHE A 43 15.18 -14.45 -4.10
N ASN A 44 16.25 -14.93 -3.49
CA ASN A 44 16.19 -15.43 -2.11
C ASN A 44 15.82 -14.33 -1.13
N THR A 45 16.21 -13.11 -1.40
CA THR A 45 15.84 -11.96 -0.56
C THR A 45 14.35 -11.70 -0.64
N VAL A 46 13.77 -11.73 -1.83
CA VAL A 46 12.32 -11.57 -2.02
C VAL A 46 11.58 -12.68 -1.29
N GLN A 47 12.04 -13.92 -1.43
CA GLN A 47 11.43 -15.08 -0.77
C GLN A 47 11.44 -14.91 0.75
N THR A 48 12.58 -14.49 1.31
CA THR A 48 12.72 -14.28 2.75
C THR A 48 11.83 -13.14 3.23
N LEU A 49 11.78 -12.04 2.47
CA LEU A 49 10.93 -10.90 2.82
C LEU A 49 9.45 -11.30 2.84
N LEU A 50 8.99 -12.07 1.86
CA LEU A 50 7.60 -12.52 1.84
C LEU A 50 7.26 -13.40 3.04
N ARG A 51 8.18 -14.26 3.46
CA ARG A 51 7.99 -15.08 4.67
C ARG A 51 7.89 -14.21 5.92
N ILE A 52 8.77 -13.22 6.03
CA ILE A 52 8.74 -12.27 7.15
C ILE A 52 7.44 -11.48 7.14
N MET A 53 7.01 -11.02 5.98
CA MET A 53 5.76 -10.27 5.82
C MET A 53 4.55 -11.11 6.21
N GLU A 54 4.57 -12.39 5.89
CA GLU A 54 3.48 -13.29 6.31
C GLU A 54 3.45 -13.44 7.83
N GLY A 55 4.61 -13.56 8.44
CA GLY A 55 4.72 -13.59 9.90
C GLY A 55 4.20 -12.30 10.55
N LYS A 56 4.37 -11.18 9.89
CA LYS A 56 3.85 -9.88 10.34
C LYS A 56 2.40 -9.65 9.99
N GLN A 57 1.75 -10.59 9.31
CA GLN A 57 0.37 -10.49 8.86
C GLN A 57 0.14 -9.40 7.82
N LEU A 58 1.15 -9.12 7.00
CA LEU A 58 1.04 -8.18 5.89
C LEU A 58 0.58 -8.85 4.60
N VAL A 59 0.88 -10.14 4.46
CA VAL A 59 0.48 -10.96 3.31
C VAL A 59 -0.01 -12.32 3.81
N THR A 60 -0.73 -13.01 2.93
CA THR A 60 -1.11 -14.41 3.12
C THR A 60 -0.67 -15.18 1.88
N HIS A 61 -0.70 -16.51 1.94
CA HIS A 61 -0.42 -17.31 0.76
C HIS A 61 -1.37 -18.50 0.66
N HIS A 62 -1.53 -18.97 -0.56
CA HIS A 62 -2.13 -20.26 -0.83
C HIS A 62 -1.20 -21.01 -1.79
N VAL A 63 -1.42 -22.30 -1.94
CA VAL A 63 -0.56 -23.12 -2.78
C VAL A 63 -1.31 -23.50 -4.05
N GLU A 64 -0.66 -23.30 -5.21
CA GLU A 64 -1.15 -23.76 -6.50
C GLU A 64 -0.10 -24.75 -7.06
N GLY A 65 -0.45 -26.02 -7.07
CA GLY A 65 0.53 -27.06 -7.37
C GLY A 65 1.59 -27.12 -6.28
N ARG A 66 2.80 -26.69 -6.60
CA ARG A 66 3.92 -26.61 -5.65
C ARG A 66 4.37 -25.18 -5.41
N THR A 67 3.60 -24.23 -5.93
CA THR A 67 3.97 -22.82 -5.91
C THR A 67 3.16 -22.07 -4.88
N PHE A 68 3.85 -21.31 -4.02
CA PHE A 68 3.20 -20.39 -3.10
C PHE A 68 2.77 -19.14 -3.86
N ILE A 69 1.51 -18.77 -3.72
CA ILE A 69 0.95 -17.57 -4.31
C ILE A 69 0.61 -16.63 -3.17
N TYR A 70 1.25 -15.47 -3.15
CA TYR A 70 1.09 -14.48 -2.08
C TYR A 70 0.07 -13.43 -2.47
N SER A 71 -0.72 -13.01 -1.49
CA SER A 71 -1.72 -11.96 -1.65
C SER A 71 -1.53 -10.93 -0.54
N PRO A 72 -1.76 -9.64 -0.82
CA PRO A 72 -1.72 -8.65 0.24
C PRO A 72 -2.92 -8.88 1.17
N ARG A 73 -2.70 -8.77 2.45
CA ARG A 73 -3.76 -8.94 3.42
C ARG A 73 -4.71 -7.74 3.45
N PHE A 74 -4.19 -6.59 3.11
CA PHE A 74 -4.95 -5.34 3.08
C PHE A 74 -4.81 -4.69 1.71
N SER A 75 -5.87 -4.05 1.25
CA SER A 75 -5.82 -3.23 0.04
C SER A 75 -4.95 -1.98 0.28
N ARG A 76 -4.65 -1.27 -0.79
CA ARG A 76 -3.95 0.01 -0.67
C ARG A 76 -4.77 0.99 0.17
N GLU A 77 -6.08 1.03 -0.07
CA GLU A 77 -7.01 1.91 0.63
C GLU A 77 -7.08 1.57 2.12
N GLU A 78 -7.15 0.30 2.44
CA GLU A 78 -7.13 -0.15 3.84
C GLU A 78 -5.82 0.21 4.52
N SER A 79 -4.70 0.10 3.81
CA SER A 79 -3.39 0.47 4.34
C SER A 79 -3.29 1.96 4.61
N ALA A 80 -3.83 2.79 3.71
CA ALA A 80 -3.88 4.23 3.90
C ALA A 80 -4.74 4.59 5.10
N SER A 81 -5.88 3.94 5.25
CA SER A 81 -6.78 4.16 6.39
C SER A 81 -6.10 3.82 7.72
N ARG A 82 -5.37 2.71 7.75
CA ARG A 82 -4.63 2.29 8.95
C ARG A 82 -3.52 3.29 9.32
N PHE A 83 -2.81 3.79 8.31
CA PHE A 83 -1.80 4.81 8.52
C PHE A 83 -2.42 6.09 9.13
N LEU A 84 -3.53 6.52 8.55
CA LEU A 84 -4.24 7.69 9.03
C LEU A 84 -4.64 7.54 10.50
N ASP A 85 -5.22 6.40 10.84
CA ASP A 85 -5.66 6.14 12.21
C ASP A 85 -4.48 6.11 13.18
N ARG A 86 -3.38 5.46 12.79
CA ARG A 86 -2.24 5.29 13.68
C ARG A 86 -1.45 6.59 13.88
N VAL A 87 -1.21 7.34 12.82
CA VAL A 87 -0.32 8.51 12.88
C VAL A 87 -1.09 9.80 13.17
N PHE A 88 -2.32 9.91 12.66
CA PHE A 88 -3.10 11.13 12.75
C PHE A 88 -4.43 10.94 13.49
N ASN A 89 -4.59 9.84 14.20
CA ASN A 89 -5.80 9.53 14.97
C ASN A 89 -7.10 9.69 14.15
N GLY A 90 -7.03 9.35 12.87
CA GLY A 90 -8.18 9.43 11.96
C GLY A 90 -8.44 10.82 11.39
N ALA A 91 -7.61 11.80 11.70
CA ALA A 91 -7.83 13.18 11.25
C ALA A 91 -7.24 13.43 9.86
N ALA A 92 -8.03 13.18 8.82
CA ALA A 92 -7.58 13.33 7.43
C ALA A 92 -7.09 14.74 7.10
N SER A 93 -7.73 15.76 7.66
CA SER A 93 -7.31 17.14 7.42
C SER A 93 -5.93 17.44 8.02
N GLU A 94 -5.57 16.78 9.11
CA GLU A 94 -4.22 16.92 9.69
C GLU A 94 -3.16 16.31 8.78
N LEU A 95 -3.46 15.16 8.17
CA LEU A 95 -2.56 14.56 7.20
C LEU A 95 -2.38 15.48 6.00
N MET A 96 -3.47 16.00 5.46
CA MET A 96 -3.43 16.92 4.33
C MET A 96 -2.59 18.17 4.65
N LEU A 97 -2.81 18.77 5.83
CA LEU A 97 -2.05 19.94 6.27
C LEU A 97 -0.56 19.63 6.37
N SER A 98 -0.21 18.47 6.91
CA SER A 98 1.19 18.04 7.01
C SER A 98 1.84 17.92 5.64
N LEU A 99 1.11 17.34 4.67
CA LEU A 99 1.61 17.19 3.31
C LEU A 99 1.80 18.55 2.62
N ILE A 100 0.89 19.49 2.85
CA ILE A 100 1.01 20.84 2.31
C ILE A 100 2.23 21.53 2.89
N ARG A 101 2.41 21.48 4.21
CA ARG A 101 3.56 22.10 4.89
C ARG A 101 4.88 21.49 4.46
N ALA A 102 4.89 20.21 4.15
CA ALA A 102 6.09 19.51 3.67
C ALA A 102 6.35 19.74 2.18
N GLU A 103 5.50 20.52 1.52
CA GLU A 103 5.62 20.83 0.10
C GLU A 103 5.62 19.57 -0.77
N LYS A 104 4.82 18.57 -0.36
CA LYS A 104 4.68 17.30 -1.09
C LYS A 104 3.59 17.34 -2.15
N ILE A 105 2.78 18.40 -2.17
CA ILE A 105 1.64 18.50 -3.09
C ILE A 105 1.88 19.65 -4.06
N PRO A 106 2.25 19.34 -5.33
CA PRO A 106 2.41 20.38 -6.35
C PRO A 106 1.08 21.09 -6.67
N PRO A 107 1.12 22.32 -7.22
CA PRO A 107 -0.11 23.06 -7.52
C PRO A 107 -1.14 22.31 -8.36
N LEU A 108 -0.71 21.56 -9.38
CA LEU A 108 -1.64 20.77 -10.20
C LEU A 108 -2.31 19.68 -9.38
N GLU A 109 -1.58 19.08 -8.45
CA GLU A 109 -2.12 18.06 -7.57
C GLU A 109 -3.13 18.67 -6.58
N LEU A 110 -2.87 19.87 -6.09
CA LEU A 110 -3.82 20.60 -5.24
C LEU A 110 -5.13 20.83 -5.98
N ASP A 111 -5.06 21.23 -7.26
CA ASP A 111 -6.25 21.42 -8.10
C ASP A 111 -7.04 20.12 -8.24
N ARG A 112 -6.33 19.02 -8.48
CA ARG A 112 -6.95 17.70 -8.58
C ARG A 112 -7.62 17.31 -7.28
N MET A 113 -6.94 17.53 -6.14
CA MET A 113 -7.49 17.20 -4.82
C MET A 113 -8.74 18.03 -4.53
N HIS A 114 -8.73 19.30 -4.92
CA HIS A 114 -9.91 20.16 -4.77
C HIS A 114 -11.11 19.58 -5.53
N SER A 115 -10.89 19.13 -6.75
CA SER A 115 -11.95 18.51 -7.55
C SER A 115 -12.45 17.19 -6.92
N LEU A 116 -11.53 16.38 -6.43
CA LEU A 116 -11.89 15.11 -5.78
C LEU A 116 -12.72 15.34 -4.52
N ILE A 117 -12.38 16.35 -3.74
CA ILE A 117 -13.13 16.71 -2.53
C ILE A 117 -14.55 17.16 -2.92
N ALA A 118 -14.68 17.99 -3.94
CA ALA A 118 -15.98 18.42 -4.42
C ALA A 118 -16.85 17.25 -4.89
N GLU A 119 -16.28 16.32 -5.63
CA GLU A 119 -16.97 15.11 -6.06
C GLU A 119 -17.41 14.26 -4.88
N ALA A 120 -16.54 14.09 -3.88
CA ALA A 120 -16.86 13.31 -2.69
C ALA A 120 -18.03 13.90 -1.92
N ARG A 121 -18.08 15.23 -1.80
CA ARG A 121 -19.17 15.91 -1.13
C ARG A 121 -20.49 15.74 -1.88
N THR A 122 -20.44 15.87 -3.21
CA THR A 122 -21.63 15.69 -4.05
C THR A 122 -22.11 14.24 -3.99
N GLY A 123 -21.19 13.28 -4.07
CA GLY A 123 -21.53 11.87 -3.98
C GLY A 123 -22.21 11.50 -2.67
N ARG A 124 -21.77 12.05 -1.54
CA ARG A 124 -22.39 11.82 -0.24
C ARG A 124 -23.81 12.40 -0.18
N ARG A 125 -24.00 13.59 -0.73
CA ARG A 125 -25.33 14.21 -0.79
C ARG A 125 -26.29 13.36 -1.63
N GLY A 126 -25.79 12.77 -2.71
CA GLY A 126 -26.59 11.94 -3.61
C GLY A 126 -26.94 10.57 -3.07
N ARG A 127 -26.31 10.13 -1.97
CA ARG A 127 -26.51 8.78 -1.42
C ARG A 127 -27.59 8.68 -0.36
N GLY A 128 -28.55 9.53 -0.41
CA GLY A 128 -29.74 9.37 0.45
C GLY A 128 -29.65 10.03 1.82
N LEU A 129 -29.00 11.05 1.84
CA LEU A 129 -29.03 11.87 3.06
C LEU A 129 -30.31 12.66 3.14
#